data_281eb726b23e4f28613b79284dbded70
#
_entry.id   281eb726b23e4f28613b79284dbded70
#
_cell.length_a   1.000
_cell.length_b   1.000
_cell.length_c   1.000
_cell.angle_alpha   90.00
_cell.angle_beta   90.00
_cell.angle_gamma   90.00
#
_symmetry.space_group_name_H-M   'P 1'
#
loop_
_entity.id
_entity.type
_entity.pdbx_description
1 polymer ?
#
loop_
_entity_poly.entity_id
_entity_poly.type
_entity_poly.pdbx_seq_one_letter_code
_entity_poly.pdbx_strand_id
1 'polypeptide(L)'
;MRNPNGFGGISAIGGNRRNPFRVRITTGWEYDEKTGKQKQKYSTLGYYPTRKDAMIALAKYNENPYDVDKRNVTFAEIYEKWAEEAYPRMKKSSIKSYTAAYKNLGPLHDRKIKDLKKNELQAAIDKIAEKSASSQNNAKVIINYVFKYCMENDIIEKDYSQFVTISPYKSPVQKHISYTAEEIGLLWDNIDLGVPLKYSAKDIRDIYPVDLILIMIYTGMRPGELLEMRKENIFLDERYMIGGFKTEAGKDRIVPIHEEIYPVIKKRYDQAGEWLVPYKSDHPPTMNQYRVFLFDPVMEALKLKHLPHDGRHTFATFADRCKIRDHYTQLIMGHKVKNFTKEVYTHITPEELVDEVNKIVFLEK
;
A
#
# COMPACT_ATOMS: atom_id res chain seq x y z
N MET A 1 -54.33 21.83 -12.18
CA MET A 1 -53.43 21.87 -13.34
C MET A 1 -52.69 20.51 -13.43
N ARG A 2 -52.56 19.97 -14.62
CA ARG A 2 -51.68 18.79 -14.88
C ARG A 2 -50.24 19.31 -15.04
N ASN A 3 -49.30 18.60 -14.43
CA ASN A 3 -47.87 18.92 -14.64
C ASN A 3 -47.49 18.67 -16.12
N PRO A 4 -46.52 19.41 -16.66
CA PRO A 4 -45.96 19.14 -17.99
C PRO A 4 -45.47 17.69 -18.12
N ASN A 5 -45.46 17.16 -19.34
CA ASN A 5 -44.92 15.83 -19.59
C ASN A 5 -43.45 15.75 -19.17
N GLY A 6 -43.11 14.73 -18.39
CA GLY A 6 -41.75 14.57 -17.85
C GLY A 6 -41.53 15.21 -16.48
N PHE A 7 -42.37 16.15 -16.04
CA PHE A 7 -42.16 16.86 -14.76
C PHE A 7 -42.26 15.97 -13.53
N GLY A 8 -42.84 14.76 -13.64
CA GLY A 8 -43.11 13.88 -12.52
C GLY A 8 -44.49 14.10 -11.89
N GLY A 9 -44.81 13.32 -10.86
CA GLY A 9 -46.11 13.35 -10.23
C GLY A 9 -46.08 13.09 -8.73
N ILE A 10 -47.12 13.61 -8.05
CA ILE A 10 -47.35 13.40 -6.62
C ILE A 10 -48.63 12.58 -6.46
N SER A 11 -48.54 11.48 -5.70
CA SER A 11 -49.67 10.64 -5.37
C SER A 11 -49.80 10.45 -3.86
N ALA A 12 -51.03 10.51 -3.35
CA ALA A 12 -51.30 10.10 -1.98
C ALA A 12 -51.36 8.56 -1.91
N ILE A 13 -50.73 7.97 -0.91
CA ILE A 13 -50.79 6.53 -0.66
C ILE A 13 -51.69 6.31 0.56
N GLY A 14 -52.67 5.44 0.41
CA GLY A 14 -53.62 5.11 1.47
C GLY A 14 -52.95 4.43 2.69
N GLY A 15 -53.65 4.42 3.82
CA GLY A 15 -53.21 3.85 5.09
C GLY A 15 -52.67 4.91 6.06
N ASN A 16 -52.52 4.56 7.34
CA ASN A 16 -52.07 5.45 8.40
C ASN A 16 -50.53 5.61 8.35
N ARG A 17 -50.01 6.40 7.40
CA ARG A 17 -48.59 6.60 7.16
C ARG A 17 -48.13 7.98 7.61
N ARG A 18 -46.97 8.06 8.26
CA ARG A 18 -46.33 9.34 8.66
C ARG A 18 -46.02 10.23 7.46
N ASN A 19 -45.69 9.65 6.31
CA ASN A 19 -45.37 10.35 5.05
C ASN A 19 -46.23 9.79 3.90
N PRO A 20 -47.50 10.23 3.73
CA PRO A 20 -48.42 9.65 2.77
C PRO A 20 -48.24 10.16 1.33
N PHE A 21 -47.49 11.21 1.07
CA PHE A 21 -47.35 11.78 -0.27
C PHE A 21 -46.06 11.27 -0.94
N ARG A 22 -46.27 10.41 -1.96
CA ARG A 22 -45.15 9.88 -2.78
C ARG A 22 -44.92 10.78 -3.99
N VAL A 23 -43.66 11.16 -4.22
CA VAL A 23 -43.18 11.84 -5.42
C VAL A 23 -42.52 10.83 -6.35
N ARG A 24 -42.99 10.80 -7.60
CA ARG A 24 -42.41 9.99 -8.67
C ARG A 24 -41.93 10.88 -9.80
N ILE A 25 -40.80 10.51 -10.37
CA ILE A 25 -40.20 11.13 -11.56
C ILE A 25 -40.14 10.12 -12.69
N THR A 26 -40.21 10.61 -13.91
CA THR A 26 -40.07 9.76 -15.12
C THR A 26 -38.59 9.59 -15.41
N THR A 27 -38.08 8.35 -15.43
CA THR A 27 -36.71 8.02 -15.71
C THR A 27 -36.47 7.49 -17.12
N GLY A 28 -37.55 7.24 -17.87
CA GLY A 28 -37.45 6.75 -19.23
C GLY A 28 -38.75 6.12 -19.71
N TRP A 29 -38.69 5.51 -20.88
CA TRP A 29 -39.79 4.81 -21.52
C TRP A 29 -39.33 3.39 -21.89
N GLU A 30 -40.17 2.40 -21.63
CA GLU A 30 -39.93 1.00 -21.97
C GLU A 30 -40.99 0.56 -22.97
N TYR A 31 -40.59 -0.16 -24.01
CA TYR A 31 -41.50 -0.68 -24.98
C TYR A 31 -42.05 -2.03 -24.49
N ASP A 32 -43.35 -2.13 -24.30
CA ASP A 32 -44.03 -3.36 -23.93
C ASP A 32 -44.34 -4.16 -25.20
N GLU A 33 -43.56 -5.19 -25.47
CA GLU A 33 -43.67 -6.06 -26.65
C GLU A 33 -45.04 -6.78 -26.73
N LYS A 34 -45.70 -7.00 -25.57
CA LYS A 34 -47.00 -7.70 -25.54
C LYS A 34 -48.16 -6.79 -25.92
N THR A 35 -48.07 -5.51 -25.61
CA THR A 35 -49.17 -4.55 -25.85
C THR A 35 -48.88 -3.58 -26.98
N GLY A 36 -47.65 -3.57 -27.53
CA GLY A 36 -47.25 -2.64 -28.59
C GLY A 36 -47.20 -1.17 -28.13
N LYS A 37 -47.23 -0.88 -26.82
CA LYS A 37 -47.32 0.47 -26.29
C LYS A 37 -46.07 0.82 -25.50
N GLN A 38 -45.67 2.10 -25.57
CA GLN A 38 -44.64 2.65 -24.70
C GLN A 38 -45.18 2.79 -23.28
N LYS A 39 -44.49 2.20 -22.30
CA LYS A 39 -44.79 2.30 -20.87
C LYS A 39 -43.78 3.21 -20.20
N GLN A 40 -44.28 4.16 -19.44
CA GLN A 40 -43.44 5.11 -18.72
C GLN A 40 -42.77 4.44 -17.52
N LYS A 41 -41.44 4.57 -17.42
CA LYS A 41 -40.64 4.10 -16.29
C LYS A 41 -40.53 5.21 -15.25
N TYR A 42 -40.80 4.85 -13.99
CA TYR A 42 -40.79 5.81 -12.88
C TYR A 42 -39.78 5.41 -11.80
N SER A 43 -39.12 6.40 -11.24
CA SER A 43 -38.42 6.26 -9.97
C SER A 43 -39.09 7.08 -8.87
N THR A 44 -38.97 6.64 -7.62
CA THR A 44 -39.56 7.33 -6.47
C THR A 44 -38.54 8.27 -5.85
N LEU A 45 -38.78 9.58 -5.96
CA LEU A 45 -37.93 10.61 -5.37
C LEU A 45 -37.96 10.55 -3.84
N GLY A 46 -39.12 10.30 -3.25
CA GLY A 46 -39.30 10.18 -1.80
C GLY A 46 -40.76 10.18 -1.36
N TYR A 47 -40.94 10.09 -0.03
CA TYR A 47 -42.24 10.17 0.66
C TYR A 47 -42.22 11.33 1.64
N TYR A 48 -43.30 12.14 1.64
CA TYR A 48 -43.36 13.41 2.36
C TYR A 48 -44.61 13.49 3.23
N PRO A 49 -44.55 14.26 4.36
CA PRO A 49 -45.66 14.38 5.29
C PRO A 49 -46.81 15.20 4.70
N THR A 50 -46.51 16.21 3.89
CA THR A 50 -47.52 17.08 3.27
C THR A 50 -47.39 17.12 1.75
N ARG A 51 -48.46 17.45 1.07
CA ARG A 51 -48.45 17.67 -0.38
C ARG A 51 -47.56 18.85 -0.77
N LYS A 52 -47.47 19.87 0.10
CA LYS A 52 -46.60 21.06 -0.09
C LYS A 52 -45.12 20.65 -0.09
N ASP A 53 -44.70 19.85 0.87
CA ASP A 53 -43.31 19.37 0.93
C ASP A 53 -42.96 18.49 -0.28
N ALA A 54 -43.92 17.67 -0.72
CA ALA A 54 -43.77 16.86 -1.92
C ALA A 54 -43.61 17.73 -3.19
N MET A 55 -44.38 18.84 -3.30
CA MET A 55 -44.24 19.80 -4.40
C MET A 55 -42.88 20.51 -4.38
N ILE A 56 -42.42 20.97 -3.23
CA ILE A 56 -41.13 21.62 -3.07
C ILE A 56 -40.00 20.65 -3.50
N ALA A 57 -40.09 19.40 -3.08
CA ALA A 57 -39.08 18.39 -3.45
C ALA A 57 -39.07 18.10 -4.95
N LEU A 58 -40.27 18.05 -5.58
CA LEU A 58 -40.38 17.84 -7.01
C LEU A 58 -39.87 19.05 -7.81
N ALA A 59 -40.15 20.27 -7.35
CA ALA A 59 -39.63 21.49 -7.97
C ALA A 59 -38.10 21.55 -7.90
N LYS A 60 -37.54 21.33 -6.74
CA LYS A 60 -36.05 21.25 -6.55
C LYS A 60 -35.40 20.20 -7.44
N TYR A 61 -36.06 19.05 -7.60
CA TYR A 61 -35.56 18.03 -8.52
C TYR A 61 -35.56 18.51 -9.97
N ASN A 62 -36.61 19.20 -10.41
CA ASN A 62 -36.72 19.69 -11.79
C ASN A 62 -35.79 20.91 -12.06
N GLU A 63 -35.39 21.67 -11.04
CA GLU A 63 -34.37 22.73 -11.15
C GLU A 63 -32.97 22.12 -11.41
N ASN A 64 -32.67 21.00 -10.76
CA ASN A 64 -31.41 20.29 -10.92
C ASN A 64 -31.66 18.76 -10.92
N PRO A 65 -32.10 18.19 -12.06
CA PRO A 65 -32.42 16.76 -12.16
C PRO A 65 -31.19 15.91 -11.89
N TYR A 66 -31.34 14.95 -11.01
CA TYR A 66 -30.31 13.94 -10.70
C TYR A 66 -30.88 12.53 -10.77
N ASP A 67 -30.03 11.55 -11.03
CA ASP A 67 -30.41 10.15 -11.02
C ASP A 67 -30.69 9.70 -9.57
N VAL A 68 -31.97 9.45 -9.26
CA VAL A 68 -32.41 9.04 -7.92
C VAL A 68 -31.87 7.66 -7.56
N ASP A 69 -31.68 6.79 -8.53
CA ASP A 69 -31.18 5.44 -8.32
C ASP A 69 -29.69 5.50 -7.95
N LYS A 70 -28.93 6.40 -8.61
CA LYS A 70 -27.52 6.65 -8.25
C LYS A 70 -27.34 7.14 -6.81
N ARG A 71 -28.25 7.96 -6.28
CA ARG A 71 -28.18 8.47 -4.90
C ARG A 71 -28.54 7.45 -3.82
N ASN A 72 -29.13 6.32 -4.17
CA ASN A 72 -29.52 5.27 -3.22
C ASN A 72 -28.46 4.16 -3.07
N VAL A 73 -27.35 4.26 -3.80
CA VAL A 73 -26.26 3.28 -3.76
C VAL A 73 -25.57 3.26 -2.40
N THR A 74 -25.11 2.09 -2.02
CA THR A 74 -24.38 1.86 -0.76
C THR A 74 -22.88 2.15 -0.92
N PHE A 75 -22.19 2.28 0.20
CA PHE A 75 -20.73 2.42 0.22
C PHE A 75 -20.04 1.21 -0.43
N ALA A 76 -20.57 -0.01 -0.22
CA ALA A 76 -20.03 -1.23 -0.81
C ALA A 76 -20.17 -1.22 -2.34
N GLU A 77 -21.33 -0.89 -2.88
CA GLU A 77 -21.57 -0.85 -4.33
C GLU A 77 -20.66 0.18 -5.02
N ILE A 78 -20.40 1.32 -4.38
CA ILE A 78 -19.45 2.31 -4.93
C ILE A 78 -18.02 1.82 -4.84
N TYR A 79 -17.63 1.20 -3.73
CA TYR A 79 -16.30 0.64 -3.59
C TYR A 79 -16.02 -0.42 -4.68
N GLU A 80 -16.97 -1.30 -4.95
CA GLU A 80 -16.85 -2.32 -6.00
C GLU A 80 -16.62 -1.70 -7.37
N LYS A 81 -17.43 -0.71 -7.75
CA LYS A 81 -17.28 0.02 -9.02
C LYS A 81 -15.92 0.71 -9.13
N TRP A 82 -15.51 1.41 -8.07
CA TRP A 82 -14.19 2.04 -8.00
C TRP A 82 -13.07 1.00 -8.09
N ALA A 83 -13.19 -0.13 -7.41
CA ALA A 83 -12.18 -1.18 -7.41
C ALA A 83 -12.03 -1.85 -8.77
N GLU A 84 -13.12 -2.10 -9.50
CA GLU A 84 -13.10 -2.63 -10.87
C GLU A 84 -12.29 -1.72 -11.82
N GLU A 85 -12.40 -0.40 -11.68
CA GLU A 85 -11.68 0.56 -12.50
C GLU A 85 -10.22 0.77 -12.06
N ALA A 86 -9.98 0.78 -10.75
CA ALA A 86 -8.68 1.18 -10.18
C ALA A 86 -7.69 0.01 -10.04
N TYR A 87 -8.16 -1.19 -9.64
CA TYR A 87 -7.30 -2.33 -9.35
C TYR A 87 -6.48 -2.85 -10.52
N PRO A 88 -6.98 -2.88 -11.77
CA PRO A 88 -6.17 -3.29 -12.93
C PRO A 88 -4.89 -2.45 -13.13
N ARG A 89 -4.88 -1.22 -12.61
CA ARG A 89 -3.75 -0.28 -12.72
C ARG A 89 -2.86 -0.27 -11.48
N MET A 90 -3.16 -1.09 -10.46
CA MET A 90 -2.46 -1.10 -9.17
C MET A 90 -1.55 -2.29 -9.00
N LYS A 91 -0.50 -2.11 -8.18
CA LYS A 91 0.38 -3.22 -7.75
C LYS A 91 -0.39 -4.18 -6.83
N LYS A 92 -0.16 -5.48 -6.95
CA LYS A 92 -0.80 -6.52 -6.11
C LYS A 92 -0.71 -6.25 -4.61
N SER A 93 0.43 -5.70 -4.15
CA SER A 93 0.62 -5.33 -2.74
C SER A 93 -0.31 -4.22 -2.27
N SER A 94 -0.57 -3.21 -3.12
CA SER A 94 -1.51 -2.12 -2.83
C SER A 94 -2.94 -2.64 -2.77
N ILE A 95 -3.34 -3.49 -3.73
CA ILE A 95 -4.66 -4.14 -3.74
C ILE A 95 -4.89 -4.91 -2.44
N LYS A 96 -3.90 -5.73 -2.01
CA LYS A 96 -3.99 -6.47 -0.74
C LYS A 96 -4.21 -5.53 0.47
N SER A 97 -3.49 -4.42 0.52
CA SER A 97 -3.60 -3.44 1.60
C SER A 97 -4.96 -2.73 1.59
N TYR A 98 -5.46 -2.36 0.41
CA TYR A 98 -6.74 -1.68 0.25
C TYR A 98 -7.93 -2.61 0.49
N THR A 99 -7.85 -3.87 0.06
CA THR A 99 -8.86 -4.87 0.40
C THR A 99 -8.95 -5.12 1.91
N ALA A 100 -7.80 -5.17 2.60
CA ALA A 100 -7.77 -5.28 4.06
C ALA A 100 -8.34 -4.03 4.75
N ALA A 101 -8.05 -2.85 4.21
CA ALA A 101 -8.58 -1.58 4.69
C ALA A 101 -10.10 -1.49 4.51
N TYR A 102 -10.62 -1.89 3.36
CA TYR A 102 -12.07 -1.97 3.10
C TYR A 102 -12.78 -2.89 4.10
N LYS A 103 -12.23 -4.07 4.37
CA LYS A 103 -12.78 -4.98 5.39
C LYS A 103 -12.90 -4.33 6.77
N ASN A 104 -11.98 -3.43 7.12
CA ASN A 104 -12.04 -2.70 8.39
C ASN A 104 -13.18 -1.66 8.43
N LEU A 105 -13.73 -1.27 7.29
CA LEU A 105 -14.84 -0.32 7.15
C LEU A 105 -16.23 -0.98 7.11
N GLY A 106 -16.35 -2.23 7.59
CA GLY A 106 -17.61 -2.99 7.62
C GLY A 106 -18.85 -2.20 8.05
N PRO A 107 -18.79 -1.34 9.10
CA PRO A 107 -19.93 -0.51 9.50
C PRO A 107 -20.49 0.43 8.43
N LEU A 108 -19.72 0.73 7.38
CA LEU A 108 -20.15 1.61 6.29
C LEU A 108 -20.76 0.85 5.10
N HIS A 109 -20.46 -0.44 4.94
CA HIS A 109 -20.74 -1.20 3.72
C HIS A 109 -22.20 -1.05 3.24
N ASP A 110 -23.16 -1.29 4.11
CA ASP A 110 -24.58 -1.28 3.79
C ASP A 110 -25.25 0.11 3.92
N ARG A 111 -24.44 1.11 4.28
CA ARG A 111 -24.94 2.48 4.43
C ARG A 111 -25.01 3.16 3.07
N LYS A 112 -26.11 3.88 2.83
CA LYS A 112 -26.25 4.71 1.63
C LYS A 112 -25.24 5.84 1.66
N ILE A 113 -24.53 6.04 0.55
CA ILE A 113 -23.45 7.03 0.47
C ILE A 113 -23.92 8.46 0.79
N LYS A 114 -25.13 8.83 0.38
CA LYS A 114 -25.74 10.13 0.65
C LYS A 114 -25.98 10.45 2.12
N ASP A 115 -26.12 9.39 2.95
CA ASP A 115 -26.42 9.50 4.38
C ASP A 115 -25.13 9.52 5.22
N LEU A 116 -23.98 9.25 4.59
CA LEU A 116 -22.66 9.24 5.23
C LEU A 116 -22.10 10.67 5.30
N LYS A 117 -22.06 11.20 6.51
CA LYS A 117 -21.45 12.50 6.85
C LYS A 117 -20.19 12.29 7.68
N LYS A 118 -19.54 13.38 8.05
CA LYS A 118 -18.29 13.36 8.83
C LYS A 118 -18.36 12.43 10.06
N ASN A 119 -19.44 12.50 10.81
CA ASN A 119 -19.54 11.76 12.09
C ASN A 119 -19.59 10.24 11.88
N GLU A 120 -20.31 9.75 10.88
CA GLU A 120 -20.38 8.33 10.55
C GLU A 120 -19.03 7.80 10.02
N LEU A 121 -18.38 8.61 9.18
CA LEU A 121 -17.06 8.27 8.65
C LEU A 121 -16.00 8.26 9.75
N GLN A 122 -16.02 9.26 10.63
CA GLN A 122 -15.11 9.35 11.77
C GLN A 122 -15.31 8.17 12.72
N ALA A 123 -16.56 7.84 13.06
CA ALA A 123 -16.86 6.71 13.93
C ALA A 123 -16.37 5.36 13.37
N ALA A 124 -16.35 5.19 12.04
CA ALA A 124 -15.78 4.00 11.42
C ALA A 124 -14.24 3.93 11.57
N ILE A 125 -13.55 5.06 11.47
CA ILE A 125 -12.10 5.16 11.73
C ILE A 125 -11.81 4.96 13.22
N ASP A 126 -12.59 5.54 14.10
CA ASP A 126 -12.39 5.44 15.55
C ASP A 126 -12.55 3.98 16.05
N LYS A 127 -13.41 3.19 15.41
CA LYS A 127 -13.54 1.74 15.69
C LYS A 127 -12.27 0.93 15.43
N ILE A 128 -11.38 1.46 14.60
CA ILE A 128 -10.09 0.82 14.29
C ILE A 128 -8.91 1.58 14.91
N ALA A 129 -9.18 2.43 15.91
CA ALA A 129 -8.15 3.24 16.58
C ALA A 129 -7.06 2.38 17.26
N GLU A 130 -7.39 1.17 17.69
CA GLU A 130 -6.43 0.20 18.27
C GLU A 130 -5.48 -0.41 17.22
N LYS A 131 -5.80 -0.28 15.92
CA LYS A 131 -4.93 -0.76 14.84
C LYS A 131 -3.82 0.26 14.56
N SER A 132 -2.77 -0.20 13.88
CA SER A 132 -1.64 0.66 13.51
C SER A 132 -2.09 1.92 12.75
N ALA A 133 -1.36 3.02 12.91
CA ALA A 133 -1.60 4.26 12.16
C ALA A 133 -1.65 4.02 10.64
N SER A 134 -0.85 3.09 10.12
CA SER A 134 -0.88 2.69 8.70
C SER A 134 -2.22 2.06 8.32
N SER A 135 -2.81 1.21 9.19
CA SER A 135 -4.12 0.59 8.94
C SER A 135 -5.25 1.62 8.92
N GLN A 136 -5.23 2.56 9.86
CA GLN A 136 -6.18 3.68 9.90
C GLN A 136 -6.04 4.57 8.67
N ASN A 137 -4.79 4.86 8.28
CA ASN A 137 -4.49 5.68 7.09
C ASN A 137 -5.02 5.02 5.81
N ASN A 138 -4.79 3.72 5.63
CA ASN A 138 -5.31 2.98 4.49
C ASN A 138 -6.84 2.97 4.45
N ALA A 139 -7.50 2.85 5.61
CA ALA A 139 -8.96 2.93 5.70
C ALA A 139 -9.48 4.33 5.30
N LYS A 140 -8.83 5.39 5.77
CA LYS A 140 -9.14 6.76 5.35
C LYS A 140 -8.93 6.96 3.84
N VAL A 141 -7.87 6.39 3.27
CA VAL A 141 -7.60 6.44 1.82
C VAL A 141 -8.74 5.79 1.04
N ILE A 142 -9.28 4.66 1.49
CA ILE A 142 -10.44 4.02 0.84
C ILE A 142 -11.68 4.90 0.94
N ILE A 143 -11.96 5.50 2.10
CA ILE A 143 -13.07 6.46 2.24
C ILE A 143 -12.90 7.61 1.23
N ASN A 144 -11.70 8.19 1.14
CA ASN A 144 -11.41 9.27 0.20
C ASN A 144 -11.63 8.85 -1.26
N TYR A 145 -11.20 7.67 -1.66
CA TYR A 145 -11.39 7.17 -3.03
C TYR A 145 -12.87 6.96 -3.36
N VAL A 146 -13.63 6.36 -2.45
CA VAL A 146 -15.08 6.15 -2.62
C VAL A 146 -15.81 7.49 -2.75
N PHE A 147 -15.51 8.46 -1.88
CA PHE A 147 -16.13 9.79 -1.96
C PHE A 147 -15.71 10.58 -3.20
N LYS A 148 -14.44 10.50 -3.58
CA LYS A 148 -13.95 11.10 -4.82
C LYS A 148 -14.68 10.52 -6.04
N TYR A 149 -14.81 9.20 -6.12
CA TYR A 149 -15.58 8.53 -7.19
C TYR A 149 -17.02 9.03 -7.23
N CYS A 150 -17.66 9.20 -6.07
CA CYS A 150 -19.02 9.73 -5.99
C CYS A 150 -19.12 11.18 -6.47
N MET A 151 -18.12 12.02 -6.18
CA MET A 151 -18.08 13.41 -6.70
C MET A 151 -17.88 13.45 -8.22
N GLU A 152 -16.97 12.63 -8.75
CA GLU A 152 -16.67 12.54 -10.19
C GLU A 152 -17.86 12.01 -11.01
N ASN A 153 -18.79 11.27 -10.39
CA ASN A 153 -19.97 10.69 -11.03
C ASN A 153 -21.30 11.37 -10.61
N ASP A 154 -21.25 12.55 -10.01
CA ASP A 154 -22.41 13.34 -9.57
C ASP A 154 -23.38 12.58 -8.64
N ILE A 155 -22.86 11.65 -7.83
CA ILE A 155 -23.65 10.85 -6.88
C ILE A 155 -23.90 11.64 -5.60
N ILE A 156 -22.94 12.47 -5.17
CA ILE A 156 -23.02 13.36 -4.00
C ILE A 156 -22.59 14.76 -4.39
N GLU A 157 -23.08 15.75 -3.64
CA GLU A 157 -22.76 17.18 -3.86
C GLU A 157 -21.60 17.67 -2.98
N LYS A 158 -21.27 16.92 -1.91
CA LYS A 158 -20.24 17.31 -0.94
C LYS A 158 -19.45 16.14 -0.46
N ASP A 159 -18.13 16.28 -0.49
CA ASP A 159 -17.18 15.30 0.02
C ASP A 159 -16.92 15.54 1.52
N TYR A 160 -17.43 14.64 2.36
CA TYR A 160 -17.20 14.65 3.80
C TYR A 160 -15.95 13.88 4.23
N SER A 161 -15.33 13.10 3.34
CA SER A 161 -14.15 12.30 3.65
C SER A 161 -12.93 13.15 4.04
N GLN A 162 -12.83 14.35 3.49
CA GLN A 162 -11.74 15.30 3.75
C GLN A 162 -11.66 15.74 5.22
N PHE A 163 -12.78 15.70 5.95
CA PHE A 163 -12.86 16.12 7.35
C PHE A 163 -12.60 14.98 8.34
N VAL A 164 -12.33 13.77 7.85
CA VAL A 164 -11.97 12.62 8.69
C VAL A 164 -10.54 12.78 9.16
N THR A 165 -10.32 12.59 10.45
CA THR A 165 -9.00 12.64 11.08
C THR A 165 -8.58 11.27 11.58
N ILE A 166 -7.28 11.07 11.66
CA ILE A 166 -6.70 9.86 12.25
C ILE A 166 -6.20 10.25 13.64
N SER A 167 -6.64 9.51 14.66
CA SER A 167 -6.10 9.68 15.99
C SER A 167 -4.61 9.31 15.99
N PRO A 168 -3.75 10.08 16.67
CA PRO A 168 -2.36 9.72 16.82
C PRO A 168 -2.28 8.44 17.66
N TYR A 169 -2.28 7.31 16.97
CA TYR A 169 -2.07 6.01 17.63
C TYR A 169 -0.63 5.95 18.11
N LYS A 170 -0.46 5.94 19.42
CA LYS A 170 0.82 5.62 20.03
C LYS A 170 1.00 4.08 20.02
N SER A 171 1.22 3.52 18.84
CA SER A 171 1.77 2.17 18.79
C SER A 171 3.10 2.18 19.51
N PRO A 172 3.40 1.17 20.33
CA PRO A 172 4.77 0.84 20.63
C PRO A 172 5.41 0.33 19.34
N VAL A 173 5.68 1.25 18.41
CA VAL A 173 6.47 0.95 17.23
C VAL A 173 7.81 0.55 17.76
N GLN A 174 8.17 -0.71 17.58
CA GLN A 174 9.56 -1.12 17.71
C GLN A 174 10.35 -0.19 16.77
N LYS A 175 11.04 0.79 17.34
CA LYS A 175 11.84 1.72 16.56
C LYS A 175 12.87 0.89 15.82
N HIS A 176 13.08 1.18 14.55
CA HIS A 176 14.23 0.65 13.85
C HIS A 176 15.50 1.06 14.58
N ILE A 177 16.30 0.10 14.96
CA ILE A 177 17.53 0.28 15.72
C ILE A 177 18.67 -0.21 14.83
N SER A 178 19.69 0.65 14.63
CA SER A 178 20.90 0.24 13.92
C SER A 178 21.67 -0.78 14.75
N TYR A 179 22.26 -1.76 14.09
CA TYR A 179 23.23 -2.66 14.73
C TYR A 179 24.41 -1.84 15.26
N THR A 180 24.92 -2.23 16.42
CA THR A 180 26.16 -1.69 16.95
C THR A 180 27.39 -2.38 16.32
N ALA A 181 28.59 -1.81 16.49
CA ALA A 181 29.81 -2.44 16.00
C ALA A 181 30.02 -3.82 16.63
N GLU A 182 29.72 -3.96 17.93
CA GLU A 182 29.82 -5.23 18.66
C GLU A 182 28.81 -6.27 18.11
N GLU A 183 27.61 -5.86 17.78
CA GLU A 183 26.61 -6.76 17.18
C GLU A 183 27.00 -7.17 15.75
N ILE A 184 27.62 -6.26 14.99
CA ILE A 184 28.18 -6.59 13.67
C ILE A 184 29.34 -7.58 13.81
N GLY A 185 30.22 -7.37 14.78
CA GLY A 185 31.29 -8.34 15.12
C GLY A 185 30.74 -9.71 15.47
N LEU A 186 29.70 -9.75 16.32
CA LEU A 186 29.02 -11.00 16.67
C LEU A 186 28.41 -11.71 15.46
N LEU A 187 27.88 -10.97 14.49
CA LEU A 187 27.39 -11.55 13.24
C LEU A 187 28.53 -12.16 12.41
N TRP A 188 29.69 -11.49 12.33
CA TRP A 188 30.87 -12.01 11.64
C TRP A 188 31.42 -13.27 12.29
N ASP A 189 31.51 -13.31 13.61
CA ASP A 189 31.97 -14.48 14.39
C ASP A 189 31.04 -15.70 14.20
N ASN A 190 29.80 -15.46 13.82
CA ASN A 190 28.78 -16.49 13.63
C ASN A 190 28.29 -16.60 12.17
N ILE A 191 29.12 -16.20 11.20
CA ILE A 191 28.71 -16.16 9.78
C ILE A 191 28.29 -17.54 9.25
N ASP A 192 28.86 -18.61 9.78
CA ASP A 192 28.56 -20.00 9.42
C ASP A 192 27.55 -20.66 10.38
N LEU A 193 26.80 -19.84 11.17
CA LEU A 193 25.79 -20.34 12.09
C LEU A 193 24.65 -21.02 11.30
N GLY A 194 24.63 -22.36 11.41
CA GLY A 194 23.51 -23.16 10.92
C GLY A 194 22.29 -22.96 11.80
N VAL A 195 21.24 -22.39 11.28
CA VAL A 195 19.95 -22.27 12.00
C VAL A 195 19.22 -23.59 11.91
N PRO A 196 18.84 -24.24 13.05
CA PRO A 196 18.03 -25.43 13.01
C PRO A 196 16.66 -25.08 12.42
N LEU A 197 16.45 -25.57 11.19
CA LEU A 197 15.15 -25.43 10.53
C LEU A 197 14.14 -26.29 11.28
N LYS A 198 13.23 -25.68 12.04
CA LYS A 198 12.12 -26.35 12.72
C LYS A 198 11.19 -27.12 11.76
N TYR A 199 11.39 -26.96 10.45
CA TYR A 199 10.68 -27.65 9.40
C TYR A 199 11.69 -28.26 8.43
N SER A 200 11.88 -29.55 8.56
CA SER A 200 12.64 -30.39 7.63
C SER A 200 12.05 -30.30 6.22
N ALA A 201 12.42 -29.29 5.47
CA ALA A 201 12.28 -29.30 4.03
C ALA A 201 13.60 -29.84 3.49
N LYS A 202 13.59 -31.06 2.97
CA LYS A 202 14.73 -31.75 2.34
C LYS A 202 15.40 -30.98 1.19
N ASP A 203 14.90 -29.81 0.83
CA ASP A 203 15.30 -29.01 -0.33
C ASP A 203 15.90 -27.63 0.01
N ILE A 204 16.20 -27.36 1.29
CA ILE A 204 16.90 -26.12 1.64
C ILE A 204 18.39 -26.45 1.55
N ARG A 205 19.03 -26.02 0.46
CA ARG A 205 20.49 -25.95 0.37
C ARG A 205 20.98 -25.07 1.53
N ASP A 206 22.15 -25.39 2.09
CA ASP A 206 22.75 -24.70 3.23
C ASP A 206 22.73 -23.18 3.04
N ILE A 207 21.68 -22.55 3.50
CA ILE A 207 21.57 -21.09 3.52
C ILE A 207 22.08 -20.65 4.88
N TYR A 208 23.24 -20.01 4.90
CA TYR A 208 23.75 -19.33 6.08
C TYR A 208 23.04 -17.99 6.22
N PRO A 209 22.02 -17.87 7.11
CA PRO A 209 21.17 -16.68 7.09
C PRO A 209 21.84 -15.44 7.66
N VAL A 210 22.95 -15.62 8.42
CA VAL A 210 23.70 -14.50 9.00
C VAL A 210 24.36 -13.65 7.93
N ASP A 211 24.90 -14.27 6.89
CA ASP A 211 25.54 -13.55 5.80
C ASP A 211 24.57 -12.66 5.01
N LEU A 212 23.28 -13.00 4.94
CA LEU A 212 22.26 -12.14 4.34
C LEU A 212 22.07 -10.84 5.14
N ILE A 213 22.18 -10.92 6.47
CA ILE A 213 22.09 -9.76 7.34
C ILE A 213 23.30 -8.85 7.11
N LEU A 214 24.50 -9.44 7.07
CA LEU A 214 25.75 -8.72 6.79
C LEU A 214 25.69 -8.05 5.40
N ILE A 215 25.24 -8.76 4.36
CA ILE A 215 25.11 -8.17 3.02
C ILE A 215 24.19 -6.94 3.08
N MET A 216 23.07 -6.99 3.81
CA MET A 216 22.18 -5.81 3.96
C MET A 216 22.82 -4.66 4.72
N ILE A 217 23.64 -4.96 5.75
CA ILE A 217 24.38 -3.95 6.51
C ILE A 217 25.40 -3.24 5.62
N TYR A 218 26.14 -3.97 4.81
CA TYR A 218 27.24 -3.44 3.99
C TYR A 218 26.81 -2.84 2.65
N THR A 219 25.60 -3.12 2.18
CA THR A 219 25.09 -2.64 0.88
C THR A 219 23.93 -1.66 0.98
N GLY A 220 23.30 -1.57 2.15
CA GLY A 220 22.07 -0.79 2.33
C GLY A 220 20.87 -1.26 1.51
N MET A 221 20.90 -2.47 0.95
CA MET A 221 19.78 -3.04 0.19
C MET A 221 18.55 -3.27 1.07
N ARG A 222 17.38 -3.21 0.44
CA ARG A 222 16.15 -3.68 1.09
C ARG A 222 16.14 -5.22 1.14
N PRO A 223 15.62 -5.83 2.20
CA PRO A 223 15.56 -7.31 2.28
C PRO A 223 14.93 -7.93 1.04
N GLY A 224 13.79 -7.42 0.57
CA GLY A 224 13.15 -7.96 -0.62
C GLY A 224 13.93 -7.78 -1.93
N GLU A 225 14.82 -6.79 -2.01
CA GLU A 225 15.71 -6.62 -3.17
C GLU A 225 16.85 -7.65 -3.15
N LEU A 226 17.43 -7.90 -1.97
CA LEU A 226 18.47 -8.92 -1.81
C LEU A 226 17.92 -10.32 -2.11
N LEU A 227 16.72 -10.64 -1.59
CA LEU A 227 16.10 -11.94 -1.82
C LEU A 227 15.80 -12.19 -3.30
N GLU A 228 15.40 -11.16 -4.03
CA GLU A 228 15.08 -11.20 -5.47
C GLU A 228 16.31 -10.86 -6.35
N MET A 229 17.54 -10.90 -5.80
CA MET A 229 18.76 -10.61 -6.56
C MET A 229 19.10 -11.78 -7.49
N ARG A 230 19.18 -11.47 -8.79
CA ARG A 230 19.59 -12.41 -9.82
C ARG A 230 21.09 -12.38 -10.01
N LYS A 231 21.68 -13.53 -10.33
CA LYS A 231 23.12 -13.66 -10.61
C LYS A 231 23.57 -12.75 -11.76
N GLU A 232 22.75 -12.58 -12.79
CA GLU A 232 23.01 -11.72 -13.96
C GLU A 232 23.15 -10.23 -13.62
N ASN A 233 22.64 -9.81 -12.45
CA ASN A 233 22.71 -8.43 -11.98
C ASN A 233 23.90 -8.18 -11.03
N ILE A 234 24.86 -9.09 -10.96
CA ILE A 234 26.02 -9.00 -10.07
C ILE A 234 27.31 -8.96 -10.90
N PHE A 235 28.03 -7.86 -10.80
CA PHE A 235 29.25 -7.57 -11.53
C PHE A 235 30.41 -7.61 -10.53
N LEU A 236 30.97 -8.82 -10.31
CA LEU A 236 31.96 -9.03 -9.27
C LEU A 236 33.28 -8.31 -9.56
N ASP A 237 33.73 -8.32 -10.80
CA ASP A 237 34.99 -7.69 -11.21
C ASP A 237 34.95 -6.18 -11.01
N GLU A 238 33.80 -5.57 -11.29
CA GLU A 238 33.55 -4.13 -11.13
C GLU A 238 33.03 -3.78 -9.73
N ARG A 239 32.80 -4.78 -8.86
CA ARG A 239 32.34 -4.64 -7.47
C ARG A 239 31.03 -3.89 -7.28
N TYR A 240 30.03 -4.17 -8.12
CA TYR A 240 28.70 -3.65 -7.91
C TYR A 240 27.59 -4.66 -8.30
N MET A 241 26.39 -4.34 -7.87
CA MET A 241 25.16 -5.05 -8.24
C MET A 241 24.14 -4.04 -8.78
N ILE A 242 23.24 -4.48 -9.64
CA ILE A 242 22.08 -3.69 -10.07
C ILE A 242 20.88 -4.09 -9.21
N GLY A 243 20.32 -3.11 -8.48
CA GLY A 243 19.18 -3.29 -7.59
C GLY A 243 18.00 -2.40 -7.95
N GLY A 244 16.90 -2.51 -7.20
CA GLY A 244 15.81 -1.53 -7.27
C GLY A 244 14.60 -1.92 -8.08
N PHE A 245 14.17 -3.15 -8.03
CA PHE A 245 12.99 -3.64 -8.77
C PHE A 245 11.65 -3.07 -8.28
N LYS A 246 11.61 -2.36 -7.15
CA LYS A 246 10.37 -2.03 -6.43
C LYS A 246 9.84 -0.60 -6.62
N THR A 247 10.70 0.37 -6.89
CA THR A 247 10.33 1.79 -7.00
C THR A 247 11.01 2.44 -8.19
N GLU A 248 10.33 3.34 -8.90
CA GLU A 248 10.90 4.08 -10.04
C GLU A 248 12.19 4.84 -9.67
N ALA A 249 12.25 5.42 -8.47
CA ALA A 249 13.43 6.19 -8.03
C ALA A 249 14.65 5.32 -7.71
N GLY A 250 14.46 4.03 -7.52
CA GLY A 250 15.54 3.09 -7.20
C GLY A 250 15.77 2.06 -8.30
N LYS A 251 15.03 2.14 -9.41
CA LYS A 251 15.11 1.19 -10.50
C LYS A 251 16.50 1.24 -11.15
N ASP A 252 17.05 0.07 -11.39
CA ASP A 252 18.35 -0.13 -12.04
C ASP A 252 19.51 0.66 -11.39
N ARG A 253 19.41 0.90 -10.05
CA ARG A 253 20.48 1.61 -9.34
C ARG A 253 21.69 0.73 -9.11
N ILE A 254 22.85 1.35 -9.13
CA ILE A 254 24.10 0.73 -8.74
C ILE A 254 24.16 0.58 -7.23
N VAL A 255 24.43 -0.64 -6.76
CA VAL A 255 24.67 -0.99 -5.36
C VAL A 255 26.11 -1.44 -5.26
N PRO A 256 27.05 -0.60 -4.76
CA PRO A 256 28.45 -0.96 -4.67
C PRO A 256 28.66 -2.06 -3.62
N ILE A 257 29.69 -2.90 -3.84
CA ILE A 257 30.09 -3.98 -2.95
C ILE A 257 31.31 -3.51 -2.15
N HIS A 258 31.11 -3.30 -0.86
CA HIS A 258 32.19 -2.98 0.08
C HIS A 258 33.22 -4.13 0.13
N GLU A 259 34.53 -3.79 0.30
CA GLU A 259 35.60 -4.79 0.25
C GLU A 259 35.45 -5.90 1.29
N GLU A 260 35.01 -5.59 2.51
CA GLU A 260 34.84 -6.58 3.59
C GLU A 260 33.73 -7.61 3.27
N ILE A 261 32.64 -7.22 2.61
CA ILE A 261 31.53 -8.14 2.29
C ILE A 261 31.73 -8.87 0.94
N TYR A 262 32.68 -8.42 0.13
CA TYR A 262 32.94 -9.00 -1.18
C TYR A 262 33.17 -10.51 -1.16
N PRO A 263 34.01 -11.09 -0.25
CA PRO A 263 34.20 -12.55 -0.21
C PRO A 263 32.92 -13.31 0.06
N VAL A 264 32.03 -12.76 0.86
CA VAL A 264 30.73 -13.36 1.22
C VAL A 264 29.80 -13.38 0.00
N ILE A 265 29.70 -12.25 -0.70
CA ILE A 265 28.89 -12.17 -1.93
C ILE A 265 29.48 -13.08 -3.00
N LYS A 266 30.80 -13.14 -3.16
CA LYS A 266 31.49 -14.03 -4.10
C LYS A 266 31.19 -15.50 -3.80
N LYS A 267 31.29 -15.94 -2.53
CA LYS A 267 30.96 -17.30 -2.11
C LYS A 267 29.54 -17.66 -2.53
N ARG A 268 28.57 -16.77 -2.29
CA ARG A 268 27.18 -16.98 -2.73
C ARG A 268 27.03 -16.99 -4.24
N TYR A 269 27.69 -16.08 -4.94
CA TYR A 269 27.66 -15.99 -6.40
C TYR A 269 28.18 -17.29 -7.04
N ASP A 270 29.28 -17.84 -6.55
CA ASP A 270 29.88 -19.08 -7.06
C ASP A 270 28.95 -20.28 -6.87
N GLN A 271 28.13 -20.28 -5.81
CA GLN A 271 27.15 -21.32 -5.48
C GLN A 271 25.76 -21.08 -6.11
N ALA A 272 25.51 -19.88 -6.62
CA ALA A 272 24.20 -19.47 -7.11
C ALA A 272 23.87 -20.11 -8.47
N GLY A 273 22.61 -20.51 -8.63
CA GLY A 273 21.96 -20.76 -9.92
C GLY A 273 21.49 -19.45 -10.54
N GLU A 274 20.20 -19.27 -10.73
CA GLU A 274 19.59 -18.03 -11.22
C GLU A 274 19.58 -16.92 -10.14
N TRP A 275 19.39 -17.32 -8.86
CA TRP A 275 19.18 -16.38 -7.75
C TRP A 275 20.34 -16.43 -6.76
N LEU A 276 20.78 -15.27 -6.27
CA LEU A 276 21.81 -15.16 -5.22
C LEU A 276 21.37 -15.83 -3.91
N VAL A 277 20.07 -15.80 -3.63
CA VAL A 277 19.45 -16.40 -2.45
C VAL A 277 18.46 -17.47 -2.89
N PRO A 278 18.95 -18.65 -3.30
CA PRO A 278 18.04 -19.75 -3.68
C PRO A 278 17.30 -20.28 -2.45
N TYR A 279 16.04 -20.59 -2.63
CA TYR A 279 15.18 -21.26 -1.67
C TYR A 279 14.58 -22.51 -2.34
N LYS A 280 13.44 -23.00 -1.94
CA LYS A 280 12.84 -24.21 -2.53
C LYS A 280 12.74 -24.12 -4.07
N SER A 281 13.17 -25.21 -4.75
CA SER A 281 13.07 -25.35 -6.22
C SER A 281 13.65 -24.18 -7.01
N ASP A 282 14.77 -23.63 -6.54
CA ASP A 282 15.49 -22.52 -7.17
C ASP A 282 14.70 -21.20 -7.27
N HIS A 283 13.68 -21.01 -6.43
CA HIS A 283 12.98 -19.74 -6.27
C HIS A 283 13.48 -18.98 -5.04
N PRO A 284 13.46 -17.63 -5.05
CA PRO A 284 13.84 -16.86 -3.88
C PRO A 284 12.80 -17.02 -2.77
N PRO A 285 13.18 -16.89 -1.49
CA PRO A 285 12.24 -16.90 -0.38
C PRO A 285 11.36 -15.64 -0.42
N THR A 286 10.09 -15.79 -0.08
CA THR A 286 9.25 -14.64 0.19
C THR A 286 9.73 -13.91 1.45
N MET A 287 9.40 -12.63 1.59
CA MET A 287 9.72 -11.84 2.81
C MET A 287 9.25 -12.51 4.11
N ASN A 288 8.10 -13.16 4.08
CA ASN A 288 7.59 -13.88 5.26
C ASN A 288 8.42 -15.14 5.57
N GLN A 289 8.81 -15.90 4.54
CA GLN A 289 9.68 -17.06 4.71
C GLN A 289 11.07 -16.65 5.21
N TYR A 290 11.65 -15.60 4.62
CA TYR A 290 12.91 -15.02 5.11
C TYR A 290 12.79 -14.65 6.59
N ARG A 291 11.78 -13.89 6.98
CA ARG A 291 11.61 -13.47 8.37
C ARG A 291 11.48 -14.66 9.31
N VAL A 292 10.53 -15.56 9.05
CA VAL A 292 10.15 -16.63 9.99
C VAL A 292 11.19 -17.74 10.06
N PHE A 293 11.81 -18.09 8.93
CA PHE A 293 12.68 -19.27 8.84
C PHE A 293 14.18 -18.97 8.82
N LEU A 294 14.55 -17.76 8.46
CA LEU A 294 15.96 -17.38 8.31
C LEU A 294 16.38 -16.29 9.30
N PHE A 295 15.61 -15.21 9.40
CA PHE A 295 15.98 -14.03 10.19
C PHE A 295 15.67 -14.19 11.70
N ASP A 296 14.40 -14.45 12.05
CA ASP A 296 13.98 -14.55 13.45
C ASP A 296 14.76 -15.64 14.22
N PRO A 297 15.09 -16.83 13.64
CA PRO A 297 15.95 -17.81 14.30
C PRO A 297 17.39 -17.32 14.59
N VAL A 298 18.00 -16.49 13.71
CA VAL A 298 19.30 -15.88 13.99
C VAL A 298 19.18 -14.91 15.15
N MET A 299 18.13 -14.07 15.16
CA MET A 299 17.88 -13.14 16.26
C MET A 299 17.73 -13.87 17.61
N GLU A 300 17.04 -15.00 17.61
CA GLU A 300 16.87 -15.84 18.80
C GLU A 300 18.20 -16.47 19.26
N ALA A 301 18.95 -17.05 18.33
CA ALA A 301 20.20 -17.73 18.63
C ALA A 301 21.27 -16.77 19.18
N LEU A 302 21.38 -15.58 18.60
CA LEU A 302 22.35 -14.57 19.00
C LEU A 302 21.82 -13.59 20.06
N LYS A 303 20.57 -13.77 20.53
CA LYS A 303 19.89 -12.89 21.51
C LYS A 303 19.81 -11.43 21.06
N LEU A 304 19.73 -11.20 19.76
CA LEU A 304 19.58 -9.89 19.16
C LEU A 304 18.09 -9.52 19.01
N LYS A 305 17.80 -8.21 18.93
CA LYS A 305 16.41 -7.70 18.81
C LYS A 305 16.30 -6.70 17.67
N HIS A 306 16.47 -7.19 16.45
CA HIS A 306 16.36 -6.39 15.24
C HIS A 306 15.20 -6.82 14.35
N LEU A 307 14.88 -5.97 13.38
CA LEU A 307 13.94 -6.23 12.32
C LEU A 307 14.69 -6.41 10.98
N PRO A 308 14.11 -7.12 10.00
CA PRO A 308 14.77 -7.34 8.70
C PRO A 308 15.27 -6.07 7.99
N HIS A 309 14.65 -4.91 8.23
CA HIS A 309 15.06 -3.63 7.65
C HIS A 309 16.19 -2.91 8.41
N ASP A 310 16.57 -3.39 9.59
CA ASP A 310 17.54 -2.70 10.44
C ASP A 310 18.96 -2.75 9.86
N GLY A 311 19.31 -3.80 9.08
CA GLY A 311 20.58 -3.82 8.35
C GLY A 311 20.72 -2.62 7.39
N ARG A 312 19.67 -2.26 6.67
CA ARG A 312 19.67 -1.08 5.81
C ARG A 312 19.70 0.23 6.61
N HIS A 313 19.06 0.30 7.78
CA HIS A 313 19.19 1.47 8.67
C HIS A 313 20.61 1.61 9.22
N THR A 314 21.26 0.48 9.52
CA THR A 314 22.66 0.42 9.95
C THR A 314 23.59 1.00 8.88
N PHE A 315 23.44 0.59 7.63
CA PHE A 315 24.20 1.19 6.52
C PHE A 315 24.11 2.72 6.53
N ALA A 316 22.89 3.27 6.58
CA ALA A 316 22.69 4.72 6.58
C ALA A 316 23.36 5.39 7.81
N THR A 317 23.25 4.78 8.99
CA THR A 317 23.84 5.29 10.23
C THR A 317 25.37 5.31 10.17
N PHE A 318 26.00 4.26 9.67
CA PHE A 318 27.45 4.20 9.54
C PHE A 318 27.98 5.10 8.42
N ALA A 319 27.26 5.20 7.30
CA ALA A 319 27.59 6.16 6.24
C ALA A 319 27.58 7.60 6.76
N ASP A 320 26.60 7.98 7.58
CA ASP A 320 26.54 9.30 8.22
C ASP A 320 27.69 9.50 9.21
N ARG A 321 27.97 8.52 10.07
CA ARG A 321 29.11 8.57 11.01
C ARG A 321 30.45 8.76 10.30
N CYS A 322 30.64 8.08 9.18
CA CYS A 322 31.84 8.18 8.34
C CYS A 322 31.81 9.40 7.40
N LYS A 323 30.81 10.28 7.54
CA LYS A 323 30.68 11.53 6.76
C LYS A 323 30.63 11.30 5.24
N ILE A 324 30.05 10.18 4.82
CA ILE A 324 29.73 9.96 3.41
C ILE A 324 28.69 11.02 3.00
N ARG A 325 28.93 11.69 1.87
CA ARG A 325 28.01 12.73 1.39
C ARG A 325 26.61 12.17 1.16
N ASP A 326 25.58 12.84 1.65
CA ASP A 326 24.18 12.41 1.63
C ASP A 326 23.69 11.92 0.27
N HIS A 327 24.13 12.55 -0.82
CA HIS A 327 23.69 12.16 -2.14
C HIS A 327 24.19 10.76 -2.55
N TYR A 328 25.43 10.36 -2.17
CA TYR A 328 25.89 8.99 -2.42
C TYR A 328 25.10 7.97 -1.60
N THR A 329 24.88 8.24 -0.31
CA THR A 329 24.03 7.37 0.53
C THR A 329 22.63 7.24 -0.04
N GLN A 330 22.02 8.34 -0.50
CA GLN A 330 20.68 8.31 -1.11
C GLN A 330 20.65 7.56 -2.43
N LEU A 331 21.69 7.71 -3.28
CA LEU A 331 21.84 6.97 -4.53
C LEU A 331 21.94 5.47 -4.28
N ILE A 332 22.89 5.06 -3.44
CA ILE A 332 23.13 3.65 -3.09
C ILE A 332 21.87 3.02 -2.52
N MET A 333 21.15 3.73 -1.65
CA MET A 333 19.91 3.26 -1.05
C MET A 333 18.69 3.36 -1.98
N GLY A 334 18.74 4.12 -3.07
CA GLY A 334 17.61 4.34 -3.99
C GLY A 334 16.47 5.13 -3.34
N HIS A 335 16.82 6.19 -2.64
CA HIS A 335 15.88 7.20 -2.15
C HIS A 335 15.67 8.29 -3.21
N LYS A 336 14.49 8.93 -3.19
CA LYS A 336 14.29 10.15 -3.99
C LYS A 336 15.17 11.26 -3.40
N VAL A 337 16.13 11.71 -4.18
CA VAL A 337 16.96 12.86 -3.77
C VAL A 337 16.14 14.13 -3.98
N LYS A 338 15.89 14.84 -2.89
CA LYS A 338 15.26 16.16 -2.95
C LYS A 338 16.31 17.17 -3.39
N ASN A 339 16.01 18.00 -4.39
CA ASN A 339 16.82 19.14 -4.86
C ASN A 339 18.08 18.83 -5.72
N PHE A 340 18.19 17.65 -6.33
CA PHE A 340 19.22 17.39 -7.32
C PHE A 340 18.62 17.34 -8.73
N THR A 341 19.22 18.11 -9.65
CA THR A 341 18.89 18.04 -11.08
C THR A 341 19.36 16.70 -11.65
N LYS A 342 18.62 16.15 -12.61
CA LYS A 342 18.95 14.89 -13.31
C LYS A 342 20.40 14.86 -13.83
N GLU A 343 20.97 16.02 -14.13
CA GLU A 343 22.33 16.18 -14.65
C GLU A 343 23.44 15.71 -13.73
N VAL A 344 23.26 15.84 -12.39
CA VAL A 344 24.28 15.38 -11.43
C VAL A 344 24.33 13.85 -11.32
N TYR A 345 23.23 13.16 -11.63
CA TYR A 345 23.17 11.69 -11.61
C TYR A 345 23.88 11.00 -12.77
N THR A 346 24.06 11.70 -13.90
CA THR A 346 24.58 11.10 -15.14
C THR A 346 26.10 10.95 -15.15
N HIS A 347 26.80 11.43 -14.13
CA HIS A 347 28.27 11.44 -14.10
C HIS A 347 28.92 10.58 -13.02
N ILE A 348 28.14 9.99 -12.07
CA ILE A 348 28.69 9.17 -11.01
C ILE A 348 28.90 7.74 -11.53
N THR A 349 30.14 7.28 -11.51
CA THR A 349 30.51 5.96 -12.01
C THR A 349 30.37 4.88 -10.92
N PRO A 350 30.25 3.58 -11.29
CA PRO A 350 30.29 2.50 -10.34
C PRO A 350 31.52 2.50 -9.44
N GLU A 351 32.69 2.77 -10.00
CA GLU A 351 33.96 2.83 -9.30
C GLU A 351 33.93 3.92 -8.22
N GLU A 352 33.41 5.10 -8.54
CA GLU A 352 33.25 6.19 -7.57
C GLU A 352 32.35 5.79 -6.39
N LEU A 353 31.28 5.04 -6.64
CA LEU A 353 30.41 4.52 -5.59
C LEU A 353 31.10 3.43 -4.75
N VAL A 354 31.95 2.60 -5.36
CA VAL A 354 32.75 1.59 -4.65
C VAL A 354 33.78 2.28 -3.76
N ASP A 355 34.44 3.31 -4.25
CA ASP A 355 35.41 4.09 -3.46
C ASP A 355 34.73 4.79 -2.27
N GLU A 356 33.53 5.31 -2.46
CA GLU A 356 32.76 5.95 -1.39
C GLU A 356 32.28 4.94 -0.35
N VAL A 357 31.76 3.77 -0.76
CA VAL A 357 31.29 2.78 0.22
C VAL A 357 32.43 2.20 1.06
N ASN A 358 33.62 2.04 0.48
CA ASN A 358 34.80 1.52 1.18
C ASN A 358 35.35 2.48 2.27
N LYS A 359 34.87 3.73 2.31
CA LYS A 359 35.20 4.66 3.41
C LYS A 359 34.39 4.40 4.67
N ILE A 360 33.34 3.56 4.58
CA ILE A 360 32.48 3.22 5.72
C ILE A 360 33.18 2.20 6.59
N VAL A 361 33.49 2.57 7.81
CA VAL A 361 34.12 1.67 8.83
C VAL A 361 32.99 1.10 9.69
N PHE A 362 32.70 -0.18 9.52
CA PHE A 362 31.68 -0.88 10.31
C PHE A 362 32.24 -1.51 11.58
N LEU A 363 33.52 -1.90 11.55
CA LEU A 363 34.25 -2.44 12.70
C LEU A 363 35.54 -1.63 12.89
N GLU A 364 35.80 -1.17 14.11
CA GLU A 364 37.10 -0.64 14.48
C GLU A 364 38.11 -1.81 14.55
N LYS A 365 39.19 -1.72 13.80
CA LYS A 365 40.27 -2.72 13.78
C LYS A 365 41.15 -2.61 15.04
#